data_6e55b466a2c97db36c3d22d65aeffa0d
#
_entry.id   6e55b466a2c97db36c3d22d65aeffa0d
#
_cell.length_a   1.000
_cell.length_b   1.000
_cell.length_c   1.000
_cell.angle_alpha   90.00
_cell.angle_beta   90.00
_cell.angle_gamma   90.00
#
_symmetry.space_group_name_H-M   'P 1'
#
loop_
_entity.id
_entity.type
_entity.pdbx_description
1 polymer ?
#
loop_
_entity_poly.entity_id
_entity_poly.type
_entity_poly.pdbx_seq_one_letter_code
_entity_poly.pdbx_strand_id
1 'polypeptide(L)' 'MTVRQVCLDAGDAVELGETLGFIGDWLLSDRDGLAASLRRFVGVDGYDIEQLRADLARFGFLLGVTDGEVFFGGDDR' A
#
# COMPACT_ATOMS: atom_id res chain seq x y z
N MET A 1 23.93 12.64 -8.46
CA MET A 1 22.60 12.22 -8.54
C MET A 1 21.66 13.06 -7.75
N THR A 2 20.55 13.31 -8.29
CA THR A 2 19.61 14.18 -7.64
C THR A 2 18.52 13.40 -6.96
N VAL A 3 18.25 13.74 -5.74
CA VAL A 3 17.18 13.11 -5.02
C VAL A 3 15.90 13.82 -5.34
N ARG A 4 14.88 13.09 -5.69
CA ARG A 4 13.62 13.67 -5.97
C ARG A 4 12.67 13.40 -4.86
N GLN A 5 11.85 14.35 -4.58
CA GLN A 5 10.81 14.19 -3.59
C GLN A 5 9.48 14.45 -4.23
N VAL A 6 8.50 13.67 -3.82
CA VAL A 6 7.15 13.89 -4.26
C VAL A 6 6.38 14.41 -3.06
N CYS A 7 5.73 15.52 -3.24
CA CYS A 7 4.97 16.11 -2.14
C CYS A 7 3.50 15.90 -2.37
N LEU A 8 2.83 15.41 -1.33
CA LEU A 8 1.40 15.25 -1.36
C LEU A 8 0.79 16.05 -0.24
N ASP A 9 -0.38 16.59 -0.49
CA ASP A 9 -1.16 17.18 0.57
C ASP A 9 -1.41 16.12 1.64
N ALA A 10 -1.39 16.50 2.89
CA ALA A 10 -1.53 15.54 3.98
C ALA A 10 -2.84 14.78 3.88
N GLY A 11 -3.92 15.44 3.51
CA GLY A 11 -5.20 14.76 3.35
C GLY A 11 -5.16 13.76 2.22
N ASP A 12 -4.52 14.12 1.11
CA ASP A 12 -4.40 13.21 -0.01
C ASP A 12 -3.53 12.01 0.33
N ALA A 13 -2.48 12.22 1.12
CA ALA A 13 -1.63 11.11 1.52
C ALA A 13 -2.40 10.11 2.37
N VAL A 14 -3.22 10.61 3.29
CA VAL A 14 -4.04 9.74 4.12
C VAL A 14 -5.02 8.97 3.25
N GLU A 15 -5.67 9.66 2.34
CA GLU A 15 -6.67 9.03 1.49
C GLU A 15 -6.02 7.97 0.61
N LEU A 16 -4.86 8.25 0.07
CA LEU A 16 -4.16 7.27 -0.74
C LEU A 16 -3.80 6.04 0.08
N GLY A 17 -3.30 6.25 1.28
CA GLY A 17 -2.96 5.14 2.15
C GLY A 17 -4.17 4.29 2.48
N GLU A 18 -5.30 4.92 2.73
CA GLU A 18 -6.53 4.19 3.02
C GLU A 18 -7.00 3.40 1.81
N THR A 19 -6.85 3.96 0.61
CA THR A 19 -7.20 3.27 -0.60
C THR A 19 -6.32 2.04 -0.79
N LEU A 20 -5.03 2.17 -0.52
CA LEU A 20 -4.14 1.03 -0.62
C LEU A 20 -4.50 -0.06 0.38
N GLY A 21 -4.89 0.36 1.60
CA GLY A 21 -5.33 -0.61 2.60
C GLY A 21 -6.61 -1.31 2.19
N PHE A 22 -7.52 -0.58 1.58
CA PHE A 22 -8.77 -1.14 1.09
C PHE A 22 -8.48 -2.21 0.03
N ILE A 23 -7.57 -1.93 -0.89
CA ILE A 23 -7.20 -2.90 -1.90
C ILE A 23 -6.58 -4.12 -1.26
N GLY A 24 -5.72 -3.91 -0.26
CA GLY A 24 -5.10 -5.02 0.45
C GLY A 24 -6.12 -5.93 1.12
N ASP A 25 -7.15 -5.33 1.72
CA ASP A 25 -8.21 -6.10 2.36
C ASP A 25 -9.03 -6.86 1.33
N TRP A 26 -9.30 -6.23 0.21
CA TRP A 26 -10.02 -6.89 -0.86
C TRP A 26 -9.26 -8.11 -1.37
N LEU A 27 -7.94 -7.98 -1.52
CA LEU A 27 -7.13 -9.10 -1.98
C LEU A 27 -7.21 -10.28 -1.01
N LEU A 28 -7.34 -10.00 0.28
CA LEU A 28 -7.49 -11.08 1.24
C LEU A 28 -8.85 -11.72 1.17
N SER A 29 -9.87 -10.97 0.84
CA SER A 29 -11.23 -11.49 0.86
C SER A 29 -11.47 -12.57 -0.18
N ASP A 30 -10.70 -12.55 -1.27
CA ASP A 30 -10.86 -13.56 -2.31
C ASP A 30 -9.48 -13.98 -2.78
N ARG A 31 -8.63 -14.33 -1.82
CA ARG A 31 -7.23 -14.52 -2.07
C ARG A 31 -6.94 -15.53 -3.16
N ASP A 32 -7.60 -16.69 -3.15
CA ASP A 32 -7.27 -17.72 -4.10
C ASP A 32 -7.65 -17.35 -5.52
N GLY A 33 -8.82 -16.77 -5.71
CA GLY A 33 -9.27 -16.35 -7.01
C GLY A 33 -8.40 -15.22 -7.55
N LEU A 34 -8.09 -14.27 -6.69
CA LEU A 34 -7.30 -13.11 -7.11
C LEU A 34 -5.86 -13.49 -7.35
N ALA A 35 -5.32 -14.46 -6.60
CA ALA A 35 -3.96 -14.91 -6.83
C ALA A 35 -3.85 -15.56 -8.21
N ALA A 36 -4.83 -16.36 -8.59
CA ALA A 36 -4.81 -16.98 -9.89
C ALA A 36 -4.94 -15.95 -11.01
N SER A 37 -5.80 -14.98 -10.79
CA SER A 37 -5.99 -13.92 -11.78
C SER A 37 -4.72 -13.11 -11.96
N LEU A 38 -4.07 -12.76 -10.86
CA LEU A 38 -2.85 -11.99 -10.92
C LEU A 38 -1.75 -12.77 -11.65
N ARG A 39 -1.65 -14.07 -11.35
CA ARG A 39 -0.64 -14.90 -11.99
C ARG A 39 -0.83 -14.93 -13.49
N ARG A 40 -2.07 -15.03 -13.95
CA ARG A 40 -2.35 -15.00 -15.37
C ARG A 40 -1.99 -13.65 -15.98
N PHE A 41 -2.26 -12.61 -15.26
CA PHE A 41 -2.01 -11.26 -15.77
C PHE A 41 -0.51 -10.99 -15.87
N VAL A 42 0.23 -11.36 -14.84
CA VAL A 42 1.67 -11.11 -14.82
C VAL A 42 2.39 -12.01 -15.81
N GLY A 43 1.96 -13.24 -15.93
CA GLY A 43 2.48 -14.14 -16.94
C GLY A 43 3.77 -14.84 -16.61
N VAL A 44 4.42 -14.47 -15.51
CA VAL A 44 5.64 -15.16 -15.09
C VAL A 44 5.58 -15.29 -13.58
N ASP A 45 6.38 -16.17 -13.04
CA ASP A 45 6.47 -16.30 -11.61
C ASP A 45 7.35 -15.20 -11.12
N GLY A 46 7.09 -14.62 -10.05
CA GLY A 46 7.96 -13.60 -9.53
C GLY A 46 7.23 -12.50 -8.84
N TYR A 47 6.03 -12.24 -9.22
CA TYR A 47 5.26 -11.24 -8.52
C TYR A 47 3.90 -11.85 -8.22
N ASP A 48 3.65 -12.16 -6.98
CA ASP A 48 2.44 -12.84 -6.60
C ASP A 48 1.63 -11.96 -5.66
N ILE A 49 0.51 -12.48 -5.21
CA ILE A 49 -0.40 -11.70 -4.41
C ILE A 49 0.20 -11.34 -3.06
N GLU A 50 1.09 -12.17 -2.52
CA GLU A 50 1.73 -11.86 -1.27
C GLU A 50 2.70 -10.69 -1.44
N GLN A 51 3.40 -10.66 -2.56
CA GLN A 51 4.29 -9.57 -2.87
C GLN A 51 3.50 -8.27 -3.05
N LEU A 52 2.37 -8.36 -3.73
CA LEU A 52 1.53 -7.18 -3.94
C LEU A 52 1.01 -6.67 -2.60
N ARG A 53 0.54 -7.57 -1.74
CA ARG A 53 0.04 -7.16 -0.44
C ARG A 53 1.13 -6.52 0.39
N ALA A 54 2.34 -7.05 0.32
CA ALA A 54 3.46 -6.48 1.07
C ALA A 54 3.78 -5.08 0.56
N ASP A 55 3.72 -4.87 -0.75
CA ASP A 55 3.98 -3.56 -1.30
C ASP A 55 2.90 -2.57 -0.89
N LEU A 56 1.65 -2.99 -0.90
CA LEU A 56 0.57 -2.11 -0.48
C LEU A 56 0.73 -1.71 0.98
N ALA A 57 1.10 -2.65 1.82
CA ALA A 57 1.31 -2.36 3.24
C ALA A 57 2.49 -1.42 3.43
N ARG A 58 3.54 -1.63 2.68
CA ARG A 58 4.72 -0.79 2.79
C ARG A 58 4.43 0.65 2.41
N PHE A 59 3.73 0.83 1.30
CA PHE A 59 3.40 2.19 0.88
C PHE A 59 2.39 2.83 1.82
N GLY A 60 1.45 2.06 2.33
CA GLY A 60 0.53 2.58 3.33
C GLY A 60 1.27 3.07 4.57
N PHE A 61 2.26 2.30 5.00
CA PHE A 61 3.05 2.70 6.14
C PHE A 61 3.84 3.97 5.84
N LEU A 62 4.43 4.06 4.66
CA LEU A 62 5.21 5.24 4.29
C LEU A 62 4.34 6.48 4.20
N LEU A 63 3.08 6.30 3.88
CA LEU A 63 2.16 7.42 3.83
C LEU A 63 1.59 7.78 5.20
N GLY A 64 1.96 7.00 6.21
CA GLY A 64 1.61 7.35 7.58
C GLY A 64 0.26 6.90 8.05
N VAL A 65 -0.40 6.04 7.28
CA VAL A 65 -1.74 5.68 7.65
C VAL A 65 -1.80 4.62 8.70
N THR A 66 -0.95 3.63 8.63
CA THR A 66 -1.06 2.52 9.52
C THR A 66 -0.73 2.85 10.92
N ASP A 67 0.13 3.80 11.14
CA ASP A 67 0.51 4.11 12.42
C ASP A 67 0.42 5.51 12.55
N GLY A 68 -0.35 6.07 11.75
CA GLY A 68 -0.36 7.39 11.50
C GLY A 68 -0.47 8.26 12.62
N GLU A 69 -1.17 7.91 13.45
CA GLU A 69 -1.31 8.77 14.44
C GLU A 69 -0.12 8.91 15.19
N VAL A 70 0.67 8.05 15.13
CA VAL A 70 1.70 8.03 15.93
C VAL A 70 2.66 8.98 15.67
N PHE A 71 3.02 9.21 14.57
CA PHE A 71 4.01 9.95 14.36
C PHE A 71 3.79 11.24 14.05
N PHE A 72 2.76 11.57 14.06
CA PHE A 72 2.60 12.87 13.80
C PHE A 72 2.29 13.61 14.94
N GLY A 73 2.49 13.40 15.36
CA GLY A 73 2.22 13.80 16.11
C GLY A 73 2.35 14.12 16.57
N GLY A 74 2.51 14.10 16.41
CA GLY A 74 2.58 14.24 16.78
C GLY A 74 2.70 14.59 17.20
N ASP A 75 2.97 14.68 17.27
CA ASP A 75 3.08 14.86 17.51
C ASP A 75 2.99 15.30 17.73
N ASP A 76 3.15 15.45 17.81
CA ASP A 76 3.01 15.71 17.86
C ASP A 76 2.89 16.01 18.05
N ARG A 77 3.08 16.12 18.33
CA ARG A 77 2.94 16.21 18.35
C ARG A 77 2.90 16.68 18.32
#